data_68a8aa6a9718637c8f57fd8446217a08
#
_entry.id   68a8aa6a9718637c8f57fd8446217a08
#
_cell.length_a   1.000
_cell.length_b   1.000
_cell.length_c   1.000
_cell.angle_alpha   90.00
_cell.angle_beta   90.00
_cell.angle_gamma   90.00
#
_symmetry.space_group_name_H-M   'P 1'
#
loop_
_entity.id
_entity.type
_entity.pdbx_description
1 polymer ?
#
loop_
_entity_poly.entity_id
_entity_poly.type
_entity_poly.pdbx_seq_one_letter_code
_entity_poly.pdbx_strand_id
1 'polypeptide(L)'
;MRAQPQQVAIPTIVDPAPGSAGRFAAIDFETADNGRDSACALAVVVVGGTTILHEEHFYIRPPRQQFLYTSVHGITWLDVADKPRFGEVWPRVAALLEGVEFVAAHNAGFDRSVLYQCCHRAGVAWPDVRFQCTVKLARQSWGLSPATLPDVCRHLGIPLRHHQADSDARACAEVVIKARERGLPLSPWLGAYQGRLIGDGAARPGFNDR
;
A
#
# COMPACT_ATOMS: atom_id res chain seq x y z
N MET A 1 40.64 -7.94 -5.78
CA MET A 1 39.59 -8.87 -5.35
C MET A 1 38.29 -8.05 -5.20
N ARG A 2 37.31 -8.24 -6.07
CA ARG A 2 36.01 -7.59 -5.96
C ARG A 2 35.12 -8.47 -5.07
N ALA A 3 34.62 -7.92 -3.96
CA ALA A 3 33.67 -8.61 -3.09
C ALA A 3 32.40 -8.89 -3.88
N GLN A 4 31.95 -10.15 -3.88
CA GLN A 4 30.65 -10.51 -4.45
C GLN A 4 29.54 -9.97 -3.54
N PRO A 5 28.42 -9.45 -4.10
CA PRO A 5 27.28 -9.05 -3.30
C PRO A 5 26.70 -10.30 -2.61
N GLN A 6 26.54 -10.23 -1.30
CA GLN A 6 25.83 -11.24 -0.52
C GLN A 6 24.38 -11.29 -1.00
N GLN A 7 23.98 -12.44 -1.54
CA GLN A 7 22.56 -12.75 -1.81
C GLN A 7 21.83 -12.81 -0.46
N VAL A 8 21.00 -11.80 -0.21
CA VAL A 8 20.03 -11.84 0.91
C VAL A 8 19.01 -12.93 0.56
N ALA A 9 18.96 -13.98 1.36
CA ALA A 9 17.99 -15.04 1.20
C ALA A 9 16.58 -14.46 1.35
N ILE A 10 15.77 -14.54 0.28
CA ILE A 10 14.36 -14.16 0.30
C ILE A 10 13.64 -15.23 1.12
N PRO A 11 12.96 -14.88 2.25
CA PRO A 11 12.22 -15.88 3.01
C PRO A 11 11.12 -16.48 2.13
N THR A 12 11.06 -17.80 2.08
CA THR A 12 10.00 -18.53 1.36
C THR A 12 8.68 -18.25 2.07
N ILE A 13 7.75 -17.58 1.38
CA ILE A 13 6.40 -17.37 1.88
C ILE A 13 5.66 -18.71 1.75
N VAL A 14 5.26 -19.31 2.88
CA VAL A 14 4.54 -20.58 2.89
C VAL A 14 3.12 -20.33 2.39
N ASP A 15 2.70 -21.02 1.34
CA ASP A 15 1.33 -20.94 0.85
C ASP A 15 0.34 -21.53 1.88
N PRO A 16 -0.83 -20.88 2.05
CA PRO A 16 -1.89 -21.43 2.91
C PRO A 16 -2.42 -22.77 2.37
N ALA A 17 -2.91 -23.63 3.28
CA ALA A 17 -3.45 -24.94 2.93
C ALA A 17 -4.55 -24.87 1.85
N PRO A 18 -4.71 -25.90 1.00
CA PRO A 18 -5.78 -25.96 0.00
C PRO A 18 -7.15 -25.82 0.67
N GLY A 19 -7.96 -24.84 0.22
CA GLY A 19 -9.29 -24.55 0.75
C GLY A 19 -9.39 -23.28 1.62
N SER A 20 -8.28 -22.58 1.89
CA SER A 20 -8.34 -21.23 2.45
C SER A 20 -8.72 -20.23 1.38
N ALA A 21 -9.49 -19.17 1.75
CA ALA A 21 -9.71 -18.01 0.87
C ALA A 21 -8.34 -17.49 0.40
N GLY A 22 -8.25 -17.03 -0.87
CA GLY A 22 -6.99 -16.67 -1.51
C GLY A 22 -6.18 -15.60 -0.79
N ARG A 23 -4.94 -15.41 -1.25
CA ARG A 23 -4.00 -14.43 -0.70
C ARG A 23 -4.37 -13.02 -1.15
N PHE A 24 -4.17 -12.05 -0.26
CA PHE A 24 -4.16 -10.63 -0.62
C PHE A 24 -3.03 -9.90 0.10
N ALA A 25 -2.66 -8.73 -0.39
CA ALA A 25 -1.80 -7.82 0.33
C ALA A 25 -2.58 -6.55 0.71
N ALA A 26 -2.27 -5.97 1.86
CA ALA A 26 -2.66 -4.61 2.19
C ALA A 26 -1.43 -3.72 2.15
N ILE A 27 -1.59 -2.50 1.63
CA ILE A 27 -0.49 -1.53 1.54
C ILE A 27 -0.93 -0.17 2.05
N ASP A 28 0.07 0.60 2.49
CA ASP A 28 -0.07 2.02 2.77
C ASP A 28 1.23 2.75 2.41
N PHE A 29 1.09 3.92 1.74
CA PHE A 29 2.21 4.77 1.35
C PHE A 29 2.20 6.08 2.10
N GLU A 30 3.38 6.48 2.60
CA GLU A 30 3.65 7.87 2.95
C GLU A 30 4.42 8.57 1.83
N THR A 31 4.03 9.81 1.54
CA THR A 31 4.66 10.61 0.49
C THR A 31 5.29 11.88 1.06
N ALA A 32 6.48 12.24 0.56
CA ALA A 32 7.21 13.41 1.02
C ALA A 32 6.56 14.74 0.56
N ASP A 33 6.02 14.75 -0.67
CA ASP A 33 5.42 15.92 -1.30
C ASP A 33 4.17 15.57 -2.13
N ASN A 34 3.58 16.53 -2.84
CA ASN A 34 2.39 16.36 -3.69
C ASN A 34 2.60 15.43 -4.89
N GLY A 35 3.83 15.08 -5.24
CA GLY A 35 4.15 14.17 -6.33
C GLY A 35 3.83 12.73 -5.96
N ARG A 36 3.08 12.02 -6.77
CA ARG A 36 2.78 10.60 -6.55
C ARG A 36 4.00 9.69 -6.67
N ASP A 37 5.11 10.21 -7.14
CA ASP A 37 6.41 9.55 -7.22
C ASP A 37 7.31 9.80 -6.00
N SER A 38 6.78 10.50 -4.96
CA SER A 38 7.55 10.92 -3.79
C SER A 38 7.40 10.00 -2.58
N ALA A 39 7.14 8.71 -2.79
CA ALA A 39 7.06 7.75 -1.69
C ALA A 39 8.29 7.84 -0.79
N CYS A 40 8.07 8.03 0.53
CA CYS A 40 9.10 8.04 1.56
C CYS A 40 8.97 6.88 2.54
N ALA A 41 7.80 6.23 2.59
CA ALA A 41 7.60 4.95 3.25
C ALA A 41 6.56 4.11 2.49
N LEU A 42 6.64 2.79 2.64
CA LEU A 42 5.67 1.81 2.19
C LEU A 42 5.60 0.70 3.20
N ALA A 43 4.41 0.31 3.60
CA ALA A 43 4.20 -0.93 4.32
C ALA A 43 3.39 -1.91 3.47
N VAL A 44 3.72 -3.20 3.62
CA VAL A 44 3.03 -4.31 2.94
C VAL A 44 2.70 -5.36 3.98
N VAL A 45 1.44 -5.76 4.04
CA VAL A 45 0.92 -6.83 4.89
C VAL A 45 0.33 -7.91 4.01
N VAL A 46 0.92 -9.11 4.00
CA VAL A 46 0.45 -10.25 3.22
C VAL A 46 -0.45 -11.13 4.09
N VAL A 47 -1.62 -11.46 3.57
CA VAL A 47 -2.65 -12.22 4.26
C VAL A 47 -3.03 -13.46 3.44
N GLY A 48 -3.16 -14.60 4.11
CA GLY A 48 -3.73 -15.82 3.54
C GLY A 48 -5.02 -16.20 4.30
N GLY A 49 -6.13 -16.27 3.57
CA GLY A 49 -7.43 -16.42 4.21
C GLY A 49 -7.76 -15.26 5.14
N THR A 50 -7.73 -15.50 6.46
CA THR A 50 -7.88 -14.50 7.51
C THR A 50 -6.65 -14.39 8.41
N THR A 51 -5.51 -14.98 8.00
CA THR A 51 -4.27 -14.99 8.78
C THR A 51 -3.24 -14.05 8.15
N ILE A 52 -2.67 -13.15 8.93
CA ILE A 52 -1.51 -12.35 8.50
C ILE A 52 -0.31 -13.30 8.42
N LEU A 53 0.29 -13.39 7.23
CA LEU A 53 1.43 -14.27 6.95
C LEU A 53 2.77 -13.53 7.05
N HIS A 54 2.79 -12.26 6.65
CA HIS A 54 3.99 -11.45 6.62
C HIS A 54 3.65 -9.96 6.69
N GLU A 55 4.53 -9.19 7.33
CA GLU A 55 4.47 -7.73 7.39
C GLU A 55 5.86 -7.18 7.13
N GLU A 56 5.97 -6.16 6.31
CA GLU A 56 7.24 -5.51 6.02
C GLU A 56 7.04 -4.01 5.80
N HIS A 57 7.96 -3.21 6.34
CA HIS A 57 7.97 -1.77 6.24
C HIS A 57 9.27 -1.31 5.58
N PHE A 58 9.15 -0.42 4.61
CA PHE A 58 10.26 0.13 3.84
C PHE A 58 10.30 1.64 4.03
N TYR A 59 11.42 2.16 4.53
CA TYR A 59 11.78 3.55 4.30
C TYR A 59 12.38 3.69 2.91
N ILE A 60 11.95 4.72 2.17
CA ILE A 60 12.31 4.92 0.77
C ILE A 60 12.87 6.33 0.61
N ARG A 61 14.04 6.45 -0.02
CA ARG A 61 14.58 7.76 -0.40
C ARG A 61 13.79 8.33 -1.59
N PRO A 62 12.99 9.39 -1.39
CA PRO A 62 12.23 9.98 -2.48
C PRO A 62 13.15 10.72 -3.46
N PRO A 63 12.66 11.05 -4.68
CA PRO A 63 13.47 11.72 -5.69
C PRO A 63 13.83 13.17 -5.37
N ARG A 64 13.14 13.79 -4.42
CA ARG A 64 13.28 15.18 -3.98
C ARG A 64 13.45 15.27 -2.48
N GLN A 65 14.19 16.29 -2.01
CA GLN A 65 14.43 16.51 -0.58
C GLN A 65 13.31 17.30 0.12
N GLN A 66 12.32 17.76 -0.66
CA GLN A 66 11.20 18.52 -0.12
C GLN A 66 10.23 17.59 0.63
N PHE A 67 9.95 17.92 1.88
CA PHE A 67 8.97 17.23 2.73
C PHE A 67 7.88 18.21 3.15
N LEU A 68 6.67 18.00 2.65
CA LEU A 68 5.49 18.82 2.96
C LEU A 68 4.61 18.18 4.04
N TYR A 69 4.74 16.87 4.24
CA TYR A 69 3.84 16.09 5.09
C TYR A 69 4.50 15.51 6.35
N THR A 70 5.68 16.02 6.73
CA THR A 70 6.34 15.63 7.99
C THR A 70 5.43 15.83 9.21
N SER A 71 4.61 16.88 9.23
CA SER A 71 3.66 17.10 10.33
C SER A 71 2.54 16.06 10.40
N VAL A 72 2.35 15.26 9.35
CA VAL A 72 1.33 14.20 9.27
C VAL A 72 1.91 12.86 9.72
N HIS A 73 2.99 12.41 9.07
CA HIS A 73 3.59 11.07 9.28
C HIS A 73 4.91 11.06 10.06
N GLY A 74 5.45 12.23 10.42
CA GLY A 74 6.66 12.36 11.21
C GLY A 74 7.98 12.16 10.46
N ILE A 75 7.95 11.60 9.24
CA ILE A 75 9.16 11.29 8.46
C ILE A 75 9.77 12.59 7.91
N THR A 76 11.10 12.70 8.02
CA THR A 76 11.90 13.80 7.48
C THR A 76 12.88 13.30 6.42
N TRP A 77 13.53 14.24 5.72
CA TRP A 77 14.62 13.87 4.80
C TRP A 77 15.75 13.10 5.50
N LEU A 78 16.06 13.44 6.74
CA LEU A 78 17.15 12.79 7.50
C LEU A 78 16.88 11.31 7.76
N ASP A 79 15.61 10.91 7.88
CA ASP A 79 15.22 9.53 8.14
C ASP A 79 15.39 8.64 6.90
N VAL A 80 15.38 9.24 5.71
CA VAL A 80 15.34 8.51 4.43
C VAL A 80 16.50 8.83 3.48
N ALA A 81 17.35 9.79 3.80
CA ALA A 81 18.44 10.23 2.92
C ALA A 81 19.43 9.11 2.55
N ASP A 82 19.65 8.18 3.46
CA ASP A 82 20.55 7.00 3.30
C ASP A 82 19.80 5.73 2.87
N LYS A 83 18.48 5.79 2.75
CA LYS A 83 17.66 4.61 2.40
C LYS A 83 17.66 4.33 0.90
N PRO A 84 17.33 3.09 0.50
CA PRO A 84 17.24 2.73 -0.90
C PRO A 84 16.14 3.55 -1.60
N ARG A 85 16.29 3.76 -2.91
CA ARG A 85 15.24 4.32 -3.75
C ARG A 85 14.16 3.27 -4.04
N PHE A 86 13.00 3.70 -4.50
CA PHE A 86 11.87 2.80 -4.80
C PHE A 86 12.28 1.63 -5.72
N GLY A 87 13.03 1.88 -6.80
CA GLY A 87 13.49 0.82 -7.71
C GLY A 87 14.38 -0.23 -7.06
N GLU A 88 15.08 0.13 -5.98
CA GLU A 88 15.96 -0.79 -5.25
C GLU A 88 15.17 -1.66 -4.25
N VAL A 89 14.06 -1.16 -3.71
CA VAL A 89 13.16 -1.97 -2.86
C VAL A 89 12.14 -2.77 -3.68
N TRP A 90 11.89 -2.36 -4.93
CA TRP A 90 10.85 -2.95 -5.78
C TRP A 90 10.94 -4.48 -5.95
N PRO A 91 12.11 -5.10 -6.17
CA PRO A 91 12.16 -6.56 -6.28
C PRO A 91 11.59 -7.27 -5.05
N ARG A 92 11.81 -6.72 -3.86
CA ARG A 92 11.25 -7.26 -2.62
C ARG A 92 9.75 -7.03 -2.52
N VAL A 93 9.29 -5.82 -2.84
CA VAL A 93 7.84 -5.48 -2.88
C VAL A 93 7.12 -6.36 -3.89
N ALA A 94 7.67 -6.52 -5.10
CA ALA A 94 7.08 -7.35 -6.14
C ALA A 94 6.93 -8.81 -5.68
N ALA A 95 7.94 -9.37 -5.00
CA ALA A 95 7.88 -10.72 -4.44
C ALA A 95 6.78 -10.87 -3.37
N LEU A 96 6.52 -9.83 -2.56
CA LEU A 96 5.42 -9.83 -1.59
C LEU A 96 4.04 -9.79 -2.27
N LEU A 97 3.95 -9.13 -3.42
CA LEU A 97 2.71 -9.02 -4.21
C LEU A 97 2.50 -10.19 -5.18
N GLU A 98 3.47 -11.10 -5.31
CA GLU A 98 3.34 -12.25 -6.19
C GLU A 98 2.24 -13.20 -5.71
N GLY A 99 1.34 -13.61 -6.63
CA GLY A 99 0.26 -14.54 -6.34
C GLY A 99 -0.86 -14.00 -5.45
N VAL A 100 -0.91 -12.68 -5.16
CA VAL A 100 -2.05 -12.09 -4.48
C VAL A 100 -3.22 -11.88 -5.44
N GLU A 101 -4.44 -12.14 -4.98
CA GLU A 101 -5.66 -11.88 -5.76
C GLU A 101 -5.94 -10.39 -5.93
N PHE A 102 -5.58 -9.59 -4.93
CA PHE A 102 -5.75 -8.13 -4.93
C PHE A 102 -4.85 -7.45 -3.89
N VAL A 103 -4.74 -6.15 -4.03
CA VAL A 103 -4.13 -5.26 -3.05
C VAL A 103 -5.22 -4.41 -2.39
N ALA A 104 -5.28 -4.40 -1.07
CA ALA A 104 -6.16 -3.54 -0.29
C ALA A 104 -5.43 -2.27 0.16
N ALA A 105 -6.13 -1.13 0.20
CA ALA A 105 -5.65 0.09 0.82
C ALA A 105 -6.83 0.97 1.25
N HIS A 106 -6.60 1.88 2.21
CA HIS A 106 -7.63 2.83 2.63
C HIS A 106 -7.60 4.06 1.73
N ASN A 107 -8.68 4.35 0.99
CA ASN A 107 -8.68 5.28 -0.13
C ASN A 107 -7.73 4.82 -1.27
N ALA A 108 -7.83 3.57 -1.66
CA ALA A 108 -6.91 2.83 -2.54
C ALA A 108 -6.58 3.51 -3.88
N GLY A 109 -7.34 4.52 -4.29
CA GLY A 109 -7.02 5.36 -5.46
C GLY A 109 -5.70 6.12 -5.28
N PHE A 110 -5.40 6.53 -4.05
CA PHE A 110 -4.15 7.19 -3.70
C PHE A 110 -2.98 6.21 -3.84
N ASP A 111 -2.98 5.13 -3.07
CA ASP A 111 -1.87 4.16 -3.03
C ASP A 111 -1.60 3.53 -4.39
N ARG A 112 -2.68 3.19 -5.12
CA ARG A 112 -2.57 2.71 -6.50
C ARG A 112 -1.85 3.71 -7.40
N SER A 113 -2.14 5.01 -7.25
CA SER A 113 -1.50 6.06 -8.05
C SER A 113 -0.05 6.27 -7.66
N VAL A 114 0.29 6.19 -6.37
CA VAL A 114 1.67 6.29 -5.86
C VAL A 114 2.49 5.10 -6.37
N LEU A 115 1.99 3.87 -6.19
CA LEU A 115 2.65 2.66 -6.67
C LEU A 115 2.94 2.75 -8.18
N TYR A 116 1.93 3.13 -8.97
CA TYR A 116 2.08 3.28 -10.42
C TYR A 116 3.16 4.30 -10.80
N GLN A 117 3.14 5.50 -10.20
CA GLN A 117 4.09 6.56 -10.53
C GLN A 117 5.51 6.23 -10.05
N CYS A 118 5.65 5.54 -8.93
CA CYS A 118 6.94 5.05 -8.45
C CYS A 118 7.52 3.98 -9.38
N CYS A 119 6.71 3.01 -9.82
CA CYS A 119 7.12 2.00 -10.82
C CYS A 119 7.54 2.66 -12.13
N HIS A 120 6.72 3.58 -12.65
CA HIS A 120 7.02 4.30 -13.88
C HIS A 120 8.33 5.09 -13.78
N ARG A 121 8.52 5.85 -12.70
CA ARG A 121 9.76 6.61 -12.47
C ARG A 121 10.99 5.72 -12.35
N ALA A 122 10.85 4.55 -11.72
CA ALA A 122 11.92 3.58 -11.56
C ALA A 122 12.20 2.76 -12.82
N GLY A 123 11.35 2.83 -13.85
CA GLY A 123 11.45 2.02 -15.06
C GLY A 123 11.20 0.53 -14.80
N VAL A 124 10.39 0.20 -13.80
CA VAL A 124 10.03 -1.17 -13.43
C VAL A 124 8.59 -1.48 -13.82
N ALA A 125 8.30 -2.77 -14.01
CA ALA A 125 6.96 -3.20 -14.38
C ALA A 125 5.95 -2.92 -13.25
N TRP A 126 4.79 -2.40 -13.63
CA TRP A 126 3.62 -2.27 -12.78
C TRP A 126 3.01 -3.66 -12.52
N PRO A 127 2.61 -4.00 -11.28
CA PRO A 127 1.96 -5.28 -11.01
C PRO A 127 0.54 -5.31 -11.59
N ASP A 128 0.23 -6.37 -12.35
CA ASP A 128 -1.14 -6.60 -12.85
C ASP A 128 -2.00 -7.17 -11.71
N VAL A 129 -2.46 -6.30 -10.83
CA VAL A 129 -3.23 -6.66 -9.65
C VAL A 129 -4.40 -5.70 -9.45
N ARG A 130 -5.54 -6.25 -8.99
CA ARG A 130 -6.74 -5.48 -8.66
C ARG A 130 -6.57 -4.79 -7.30
N PHE A 131 -7.29 -3.68 -7.10
CA PHE A 131 -7.30 -2.96 -5.83
C PHE A 131 -8.66 -3.02 -5.17
N GLN A 132 -8.67 -3.30 -3.85
CA GLN A 132 -9.81 -3.21 -2.96
C GLN A 132 -9.68 -1.94 -2.11
N CYS A 133 -10.70 -1.07 -2.17
CA CYS A 133 -10.73 0.13 -1.34
C CYS A 133 -11.49 -0.15 -0.04
N THR A 134 -10.81 -0.10 1.10
CA THR A 134 -11.42 -0.37 2.41
C THR A 134 -12.41 0.71 2.85
N VAL A 135 -12.31 1.96 2.33
CA VAL A 135 -13.37 2.98 2.51
C VAL A 135 -14.69 2.51 1.90
N LYS A 136 -14.65 2.03 0.64
CA LYS A 136 -15.83 1.53 -0.06
C LYS A 136 -16.38 0.29 0.63
N LEU A 137 -15.48 -0.62 1.02
CA LEU A 137 -15.84 -1.83 1.76
C LEU A 137 -16.53 -1.46 3.07
N ALA A 138 -16.00 -0.52 3.86
CA ALA A 138 -16.58 -0.10 5.12
C ALA A 138 -17.96 0.52 4.96
N ARG A 139 -18.15 1.37 3.96
CA ARG A 139 -19.46 1.97 3.64
C ARG A 139 -20.50 0.91 3.25
N GLN A 140 -20.08 -0.03 2.40
CA GLN A 140 -20.99 -1.07 1.90
C GLN A 140 -21.31 -2.12 2.98
N SER A 141 -20.33 -2.56 3.75
CA SER A 141 -20.47 -3.67 4.67
C SER A 141 -21.04 -3.29 6.03
N TRP A 142 -20.75 -2.06 6.50
CA TRP A 142 -21.12 -1.60 7.84
C TRP A 142 -21.90 -0.27 7.83
N GLY A 143 -22.19 0.30 6.65
CA GLY A 143 -22.95 1.56 6.53
C GLY A 143 -22.22 2.78 7.11
N LEU A 144 -20.90 2.73 7.25
CA LEU A 144 -20.15 3.79 7.93
C LEU A 144 -20.10 5.08 7.10
N SER A 145 -20.41 6.20 7.75
CA SER A 145 -20.24 7.56 7.20
C SER A 145 -20.07 8.54 8.38
N PRO A 146 -18.89 9.17 8.54
CA PRO A 146 -17.69 9.04 7.70
C PRO A 146 -17.07 7.64 7.82
N ALA A 147 -16.26 7.26 6.82
CA ALA A 147 -15.52 6.00 6.80
C ALA A 147 -14.02 6.28 6.69
N THR A 148 -13.50 7.20 7.53
CA THR A 148 -12.06 7.40 7.70
C THR A 148 -11.44 6.18 8.35
N LEU A 149 -10.15 5.94 8.17
CA LEU A 149 -9.50 4.77 8.76
C LEU A 149 -9.67 4.73 10.30
N PRO A 150 -9.50 5.86 11.04
CA PRO A 150 -9.80 5.88 12.48
C PRO A 150 -11.24 5.52 12.83
N ASP A 151 -12.24 5.96 12.05
CA ASP A 151 -13.65 5.64 12.33
C ASP A 151 -13.94 4.15 12.09
N VAL A 152 -13.40 3.60 11.00
CA VAL A 152 -13.53 2.17 10.67
C VAL A 152 -12.87 1.32 11.75
N CYS A 153 -11.64 1.67 12.14
CA CYS A 153 -10.89 0.95 13.18
C CYS A 153 -11.63 1.00 14.52
N ARG A 154 -12.15 2.15 14.92
CA ARG A 154 -12.94 2.30 16.15
C ARG A 154 -14.20 1.41 16.12
N HIS A 155 -14.92 1.37 15.00
CA HIS A 155 -16.12 0.55 14.83
C HIS A 155 -15.81 -0.96 14.90
N LEU A 156 -14.67 -1.38 14.34
CA LEU A 156 -14.28 -2.79 14.24
C LEU A 156 -13.41 -3.29 15.39
N GLY A 157 -13.00 -2.39 16.32
CA GLY A 157 -12.09 -2.71 17.42
C GLY A 157 -10.66 -3.01 16.95
N ILE A 158 -10.20 -2.35 15.88
CA ILE A 158 -8.86 -2.50 15.30
C ILE A 158 -7.93 -1.46 15.94
N PRO A 159 -6.78 -1.86 16.52
CA PRO A 159 -5.77 -0.91 16.99
C PRO A 159 -5.18 -0.09 15.83
N LEU A 160 -4.98 1.22 16.07
CA LEU A 160 -4.47 2.13 15.03
C LEU A 160 -3.54 3.17 15.62
N ARG A 161 -2.38 3.36 14.99
CA ARG A 161 -1.50 4.52 15.14
C ARG A 161 -1.48 5.23 13.78
N HIS A 162 -2.51 6.07 13.56
CA HIS A 162 -2.76 6.69 12.26
C HIS A 162 -1.58 7.51 11.75
N HIS A 163 -1.34 7.47 10.44
CA HIS A 163 -0.19 8.05 9.73
C HIS A 163 1.15 7.37 10.06
N GLN A 164 1.10 6.11 10.45
CA GLN A 164 2.25 5.21 10.44
C GLN A 164 1.96 4.11 9.44
N ALA A 165 2.72 4.05 8.35
CA ALA A 165 2.42 3.18 7.21
C ALA A 165 2.23 1.70 7.62
N ASP A 166 3.04 1.19 8.57
CA ASP A 166 2.91 -0.16 9.11
C ASP A 166 1.57 -0.39 9.82
N SER A 167 1.16 0.56 10.66
CA SER A 167 -0.11 0.51 11.38
C SER A 167 -1.30 0.65 10.44
N ASP A 168 -1.23 1.56 9.47
CA ASP A 168 -2.33 1.84 8.53
C ASP A 168 -2.52 0.68 7.54
N ALA A 169 -1.43 0.10 7.00
CA ALA A 169 -1.49 -1.11 6.17
C ALA A 169 -2.05 -2.32 6.94
N ARG A 170 -1.61 -2.52 8.20
CA ARG A 170 -2.14 -3.57 9.06
C ARG A 170 -3.62 -3.37 9.33
N ALA A 171 -4.06 -2.15 9.65
CA ALA A 171 -5.48 -1.85 9.83
C ALA A 171 -6.30 -2.14 8.56
N CYS A 172 -5.78 -1.77 7.38
CA CYS A 172 -6.41 -2.12 6.10
C CYS A 172 -6.56 -3.64 5.91
N ALA A 173 -5.53 -4.41 6.28
CA ALA A 173 -5.60 -5.88 6.23
C ALA A 173 -6.68 -6.42 7.17
N GLU A 174 -6.73 -5.93 8.40
CA GLU A 174 -7.72 -6.35 9.40
C GLU A 174 -9.16 -5.99 9.01
N VAL A 175 -9.38 -4.85 8.34
CA VAL A 175 -10.72 -4.50 7.78
C VAL A 175 -11.18 -5.56 6.77
N VAL A 176 -10.29 -6.02 5.88
CA VAL A 176 -10.62 -7.08 4.92
C VAL A 176 -10.84 -8.42 5.62
N ILE A 177 -10.00 -8.77 6.62
CA ILE A 177 -10.15 -9.99 7.42
C ILE A 177 -11.53 -9.99 8.11
N LYS A 178 -11.92 -8.89 8.77
CA LYS A 178 -13.24 -8.75 9.42
C LYS A 178 -14.40 -8.91 8.45
N ALA A 179 -14.25 -8.43 7.22
CA ALA A 179 -15.25 -8.65 6.17
C ALA A 179 -15.35 -10.12 5.76
N ARG A 180 -14.20 -10.79 5.57
CA ARG A 180 -14.14 -12.23 5.25
C ARG A 180 -14.72 -13.11 6.35
N GLU A 181 -14.38 -12.85 7.62
CA GLU A 181 -14.91 -13.57 8.78
C GLU A 181 -16.44 -13.51 8.86
N ARG A 182 -17.04 -12.42 8.36
CA ARG A 182 -18.50 -12.24 8.31
C ARG A 182 -19.13 -12.68 6.99
N GLY A 183 -18.36 -13.24 6.06
CA GLY A 183 -18.84 -13.61 4.74
C GLY A 183 -19.33 -12.45 3.88
N LEU A 184 -18.83 -11.23 4.15
CA LEU A 184 -19.23 -10.04 3.43
C LEU A 184 -18.56 -9.94 2.05
N PRO A 185 -19.24 -9.42 1.03
CA PRO A 185 -18.64 -9.29 -0.31
C PRO A 185 -17.54 -8.24 -0.32
N LEU A 186 -16.43 -8.53 -1.01
CA LEU A 186 -15.27 -7.65 -1.15
C LEU A 186 -15.34 -6.70 -2.36
N SER A 187 -16.49 -6.55 -3.02
CA SER A 187 -16.67 -5.60 -4.13
C SER A 187 -17.25 -4.26 -3.62
N PRO A 188 -17.13 -3.15 -4.39
CA PRO A 188 -16.60 -3.06 -5.74
C PRO A 188 -15.06 -2.93 -5.80
N TRP A 189 -14.47 -3.59 -6.77
CA TRP A 189 -13.06 -3.45 -7.10
C TRP A 189 -12.75 -2.11 -7.78
N LEU A 190 -11.56 -1.58 -7.54
CA LEU A 190 -11.01 -0.56 -8.43
C LEU A 190 -10.42 -1.26 -9.66
N GLY A 191 -10.88 -0.90 -10.85
CA GLY A 191 -10.33 -1.39 -12.12
C GLY A 191 -8.84 -1.04 -12.30
N ALA A 192 -8.27 -1.43 -13.45
CA ALA A 192 -6.90 -1.06 -13.82
C ALA A 192 -6.66 0.45 -13.69
N TYR A 193 -5.43 0.85 -13.40
CA TYR A 193 -5.07 2.27 -13.30
C TYR A 193 -5.27 2.95 -14.66
N GLN A 194 -6.08 4.01 -14.71
CA GLN A 194 -6.37 4.80 -15.91
C GLN A 194 -5.81 6.22 -15.80
N GLY A 195 -4.88 6.48 -14.87
CA GLY A 195 -4.24 7.77 -14.70
C GLY A 195 -3.25 8.07 -15.83
N ARG A 196 -3.06 9.37 -16.14
CA ARG A 196 -2.02 9.80 -17.06
C ARG A 196 -0.65 9.72 -16.41
N LEU A 197 0.37 9.38 -17.20
CA LEU A 197 1.77 9.43 -16.79
C LEU A 197 2.19 10.89 -16.51
N ILE A 198 3.01 11.11 -15.49
CA ILE A 198 3.68 12.40 -15.30
C ILE A 198 4.69 12.53 -16.44
N GLY A 199 4.42 13.41 -17.38
CA GLY A 199 5.27 13.62 -18.56
C GLY A 199 4.48 13.98 -19.83
N ASP A 200 3.19 13.71 -19.88
CA ASP A 200 2.35 13.96 -21.08
C ASP A 200 1.83 15.41 -21.17
N GLY A 201 2.54 16.38 -20.63
CA GLY A 201 2.39 17.83 -20.92
C GLY A 201 0.99 18.44 -20.75
N ALA A 202 0.09 17.86 -19.98
CA ALA A 202 -1.26 18.38 -19.78
C ALA A 202 -1.56 18.73 -18.32
N ALA A 203 -2.07 19.94 -18.10
CA ALA A 203 -2.50 20.49 -16.82
C ALA A 203 -3.44 19.54 -16.03
N ARG A 204 -3.26 19.51 -14.72
CA ARG A 204 -4.04 18.68 -13.77
C ARG A 204 -5.53 19.03 -13.83
N PRO A 205 -6.46 18.07 -13.96
CA PRO A 205 -7.83 18.31 -13.51
C PRO A 205 -7.82 18.34 -11.99
N GLY A 206 -8.40 19.41 -11.41
CA GLY A 206 -8.53 19.57 -9.97
C GLY A 206 -9.25 18.37 -9.34
N PHE A 207 -8.62 17.74 -8.37
CA PHE A 207 -9.26 16.76 -7.50
C PHE A 207 -10.09 17.56 -6.48
N ASN A 208 -11.42 17.53 -6.61
CA ASN A 208 -12.33 18.02 -5.59
C ASN A 208 -12.50 16.91 -4.55
N ASP A 209 -11.81 17.06 -3.41
CA ASP A 209 -12.14 16.36 -2.17
C ASP A 209 -13.44 16.98 -1.62
N ARG A 210 -14.55 16.28 -1.77
CA ARG A 210 -15.74 16.40 -0.92
C ARG A 210 -16.24 15.03 -0.50
#